data_8faaff38ba26cb2a2390a469c200229d
#
_entry.id   8faaff38ba26cb2a2390a469c200229d
#
_cell.length_a   1.000
_cell.length_b   1.000
_cell.length_c   1.000
_cell.angle_alpha   90.00
_cell.angle_beta   90.00
_cell.angle_gamma   90.00
#
_symmetry.space_group_name_H-M   'P 1'
#
loop_
_entity.id
_entity.type
_entity.pdbx_description
1 polymer ?
#
loop_
_entity_poly.entity_id
_entity_poly.type
_entity_poly.pdbx_seq_one_letter_code
_entity_poly.pdbx_strand_id
1 'polypeptide(L)'
;MAKILVVDDSGMSRRTLRKILEPAGHEIIEAEEGIVALERYFLDKPDLVFLDLTMTGMYGIDVLNKLREMDPQARVIVGSADIQSSTRELAEAGGASGFVNKPFTSDKVLSVLNLVLQGGADAID
;
A
#
# COMPACT_ATOMS: atom_id res chain seq x y z
N MET A 1 -14.71 6.24 -5.52
CA MET A 1 -13.82 5.64 -6.49
C MET A 1 -12.44 6.24 -6.36
N ALA A 2 -11.41 5.43 -6.20
CA ALA A 2 -10.05 5.91 -6.00
C ALA A 2 -9.10 5.30 -7.02
N LYS A 3 -8.01 6.01 -7.31
CA LYS A 3 -6.90 5.49 -8.11
C LYS A 3 -5.86 4.95 -7.12
N ILE A 4 -5.58 3.67 -7.19
CA ILE A 4 -4.74 2.97 -6.23
C ILE A 4 -3.51 2.38 -6.92
N LEU A 5 -2.33 2.73 -6.39
CA LEU A 5 -1.06 2.16 -6.84
C LEU A 5 -0.76 0.93 -5.98
N VAL A 6 -0.64 -0.23 -6.60
CA VAL A 6 -0.32 -1.48 -5.93
C VAL A 6 1.15 -1.81 -6.17
N VAL A 7 1.94 -1.85 -5.12
CA VAL A 7 3.39 -2.08 -5.16
C VAL A 7 3.70 -3.40 -4.49
N ASP A 8 4.09 -4.39 -5.28
CA ASP A 8 4.39 -5.74 -4.78
C ASP A 8 5.19 -6.45 -5.89
N ASP A 9 6.25 -7.14 -5.52
CA ASP A 9 7.04 -7.89 -6.51
C ASP A 9 6.38 -9.21 -6.91
N SER A 10 5.34 -9.63 -6.21
CA SER A 10 4.57 -10.83 -6.53
C SER A 10 3.40 -10.50 -7.47
N GLY A 11 3.45 -11.05 -8.69
CA GLY A 11 2.33 -10.91 -9.62
C GLY A 11 1.04 -11.51 -9.09
N MET A 12 1.13 -12.57 -8.29
CA MET A 12 -0.03 -13.19 -7.67
C MET A 12 -0.69 -12.24 -6.67
N SER A 13 0.12 -11.59 -5.81
CA SER A 13 -0.40 -10.61 -4.84
C SER A 13 -1.06 -9.43 -5.54
N ARG A 14 -0.43 -8.92 -6.61
CA ARG A 14 -1.02 -7.81 -7.37
C ARG A 14 -2.35 -8.21 -8.00
N ARG A 15 -2.45 -9.43 -8.55
CA ARG A 15 -3.71 -9.93 -9.12
C ARG A 15 -4.78 -10.09 -8.05
N THR A 16 -4.41 -10.58 -6.87
CA THR A 16 -5.35 -10.73 -5.76
C THR A 16 -5.93 -9.38 -5.36
N LEU A 17 -5.09 -8.37 -5.19
CA LEU A 17 -5.56 -7.02 -4.87
C LEU A 17 -6.43 -6.43 -5.98
N ARG A 18 -6.03 -6.62 -7.24
CA ARG A 18 -6.83 -6.15 -8.37
C ARG A 18 -8.22 -6.78 -8.38
N LYS A 19 -8.32 -8.07 -8.11
CA LYS A 19 -9.61 -8.78 -8.06
C LYS A 19 -10.50 -8.30 -6.92
N ILE A 20 -9.91 -7.80 -5.85
CA ILE A 20 -10.65 -7.23 -4.72
C ILE A 20 -11.08 -5.79 -5.01
N LEU A 21 -10.17 -5.00 -5.56
CA LEU A 21 -10.34 -3.55 -5.66
C LEU A 21 -11.11 -3.10 -6.90
N GLU A 22 -10.89 -3.73 -8.04
CA GLU A 22 -11.58 -3.32 -9.27
C GLU A 22 -13.10 -3.50 -9.19
N PRO A 23 -13.63 -4.63 -8.68
CA PRO A 23 -15.08 -4.76 -8.53
C PRO A 23 -15.68 -3.76 -7.54
N ALA A 24 -14.88 -3.24 -6.62
CA ALA A 24 -15.32 -2.21 -5.67
C ALA A 24 -15.29 -0.80 -6.29
N GLY A 25 -14.93 -0.68 -7.56
CA GLY A 25 -14.97 0.58 -8.31
C GLY A 25 -13.68 1.36 -8.34
N HIS A 26 -12.56 0.76 -7.96
CA HIS A 26 -11.28 1.47 -7.95
C HIS A 26 -10.47 1.20 -9.21
N GLU A 27 -9.69 2.20 -9.62
CA GLU A 27 -8.74 2.09 -10.72
C GLU A 27 -7.39 1.64 -10.16
N ILE A 28 -6.76 0.64 -10.78
CA ILE A 28 -5.53 0.04 -10.28
C ILE A 28 -4.36 0.35 -11.22
N ILE A 29 -3.25 0.79 -10.62
CA ILE A 29 -1.95 0.94 -11.28
C ILE A 29 -1.00 0.01 -10.53
N GLU A 30 -0.12 -0.68 -11.24
CA GLU A 30 0.78 -1.65 -10.62
C GLU A 30 2.23 -1.23 -10.77
N ALA A 31 3.04 -1.57 -9.76
CA ALA A 31 4.49 -1.45 -9.80
C ALA A 31 5.11 -2.69 -9.17
N GLU A 32 6.14 -3.22 -9.82
CA GLU A 32 6.81 -4.45 -9.37
C GLU A 32 7.95 -4.18 -8.41
N GLU A 33 8.43 -2.95 -8.33
CA GLU A 33 9.56 -2.59 -7.49
C GLU A 33 9.49 -1.13 -7.06
N GLY A 34 10.34 -0.78 -6.09
CA GLY A 34 10.28 0.53 -5.44
C GLY A 34 10.52 1.71 -6.36
N ILE A 35 11.51 1.62 -7.25
CA ILE A 35 11.82 2.73 -8.16
C ILE A 35 10.65 2.99 -9.10
N VAL A 36 10.06 1.93 -9.64
CA VAL A 36 8.88 2.05 -10.52
C VAL A 36 7.71 2.65 -9.73
N ALA A 37 7.55 2.26 -8.46
CA ALA A 37 6.51 2.80 -7.61
C ALA A 37 6.64 4.31 -7.44
N LEU A 38 7.86 4.79 -7.20
CA LEU A 38 8.11 6.22 -7.03
C LEU A 38 7.81 6.99 -8.32
N GLU A 39 8.21 6.45 -9.47
CA GLU A 39 7.89 7.04 -10.77
C GLU A 39 6.38 7.11 -11.00
N ARG A 40 5.68 6.00 -10.74
CA ARG A 40 4.23 5.95 -10.94
C ARG A 40 3.51 6.91 -10.01
N TYR A 41 3.96 7.01 -8.77
CA TYR A 41 3.36 7.96 -7.83
C TYR A 41 3.47 9.39 -8.34
N PHE A 42 4.64 9.76 -8.81
CA PHE A 42 4.88 11.10 -9.34
C PHE A 42 4.06 11.38 -10.60
N LEU A 43 4.01 10.43 -11.53
CA LEU A 43 3.36 10.63 -12.83
C LEU A 43 1.84 10.48 -12.77
N ASP A 44 1.36 9.47 -12.06
CA ASP A 44 -0.06 9.12 -12.06
C ASP A 44 -0.84 9.71 -10.90
N LYS A 45 -0.16 10.19 -9.87
CA LYS A 45 -0.76 10.84 -8.68
C LYS A 45 -1.93 10.02 -8.11
N PRO A 46 -1.66 8.79 -7.66
CA PRO A 46 -2.73 7.96 -7.10
C PRO A 46 -3.27 8.56 -5.80
N ASP A 47 -4.50 8.16 -5.46
CA ASP A 47 -5.12 8.59 -4.22
C ASP A 47 -4.60 7.82 -3.02
N LEU A 48 -4.07 6.61 -3.25
CA LEU A 48 -3.62 5.71 -2.21
C LEU A 48 -2.62 4.71 -2.77
N VAL A 49 -1.70 4.26 -1.92
CA VAL A 49 -0.70 3.24 -2.28
C VAL A 49 -0.90 2.02 -1.38
N PHE A 50 -0.97 0.83 -1.99
CA PHE A 50 -0.83 -0.44 -1.29
C PHE A 50 0.61 -0.91 -1.48
N LEU A 51 1.35 -1.05 -0.40
CA LEU A 51 2.80 -1.28 -0.44
C LEU A 51 3.18 -2.56 0.30
N ASP A 52 3.82 -3.49 -0.41
CA ASP A 52 4.41 -4.66 0.22
C ASP A 52 5.75 -4.29 0.85
N LEU A 53 5.96 -4.69 2.10
CA LEU A 53 7.19 -4.37 2.83
C LEU A 53 8.36 -5.30 2.52
N THR A 54 8.10 -6.44 1.89
CA THR A 54 9.11 -7.49 1.69
C THR A 54 9.59 -7.62 0.25
N MET A 55 9.59 -6.53 -0.50
CA MET A 55 10.04 -6.53 -1.89
C MET A 55 11.55 -6.68 -2.00
N THR A 56 11.99 -7.30 -3.12
CA THR A 56 13.40 -7.34 -3.49
C THR A 56 13.82 -5.97 -4.04
N GLY A 57 15.12 -5.67 -3.97
CA GLY A 57 15.65 -4.38 -4.40
C GLY A 57 15.47 -3.31 -3.34
N MET A 58 14.72 -2.25 -3.66
CA MET A 58 14.44 -1.23 -2.66
C MET A 58 13.41 -1.77 -1.67
N TYR A 59 13.75 -1.80 -0.39
CA TYR A 59 12.87 -2.31 0.65
C TYR A 59 11.60 -1.46 0.80
N GLY A 60 10.50 -2.12 1.16
CA GLY A 60 9.22 -1.43 1.31
C GLY A 60 9.27 -0.24 2.28
N ILE A 61 10.00 -0.35 3.38
CA ILE A 61 10.16 0.76 4.33
C ILE A 61 10.82 1.97 3.66
N ASP A 62 11.83 1.72 2.82
CA ASP A 62 12.50 2.81 2.09
C ASP A 62 11.54 3.48 1.10
N VAL A 63 10.69 2.69 0.44
CA VAL A 63 9.67 3.23 -0.47
C VAL A 63 8.68 4.10 0.32
N LEU A 64 8.22 3.62 1.46
CA LEU A 64 7.31 4.36 2.33
C LEU A 64 7.92 5.71 2.72
N ASN A 65 9.16 5.68 3.19
CA ASN A 65 9.85 6.90 3.62
C ASN A 65 10.00 7.89 2.46
N LYS A 66 10.36 7.40 1.28
CA LYS A 66 10.51 8.24 0.09
C LYS A 66 9.17 8.84 -0.36
N LEU A 67 8.11 8.05 -0.35
CA LEU A 67 6.78 8.55 -0.71
C LEU A 67 6.35 9.67 0.22
N ARG A 68 6.54 9.49 1.52
CA ARG A 68 6.17 10.50 2.52
C ARG A 68 7.06 11.73 2.47
N GLU A 69 8.32 11.57 2.06
CA GLU A 69 9.22 12.67 1.83
C GLU A 69 8.80 13.50 0.61
N MET A 70 8.41 12.80 -0.48
CA MET A 70 7.93 13.45 -1.70
C MET A 70 6.57 14.10 -1.52
N ASP A 71 5.72 13.49 -0.72
CA ASP A 71 4.35 13.95 -0.48
C ASP A 71 3.94 13.64 0.96
N PRO A 72 4.00 14.64 1.86
CA PRO A 72 3.58 14.41 3.26
C PRO A 72 2.11 14.01 3.41
N GLN A 73 1.29 14.20 2.37
CA GLN A 73 -0.12 13.79 2.39
C GLN A 73 -0.33 12.39 1.82
N ALA A 74 0.73 11.70 1.41
CA ALA A 74 0.60 10.38 0.81
C ALA A 74 -0.07 9.40 1.79
N ARG A 75 -1.05 8.66 1.29
CA ARG A 75 -1.75 7.62 2.05
C ARG A 75 -1.20 6.28 1.62
N VAL A 76 -0.58 5.56 2.54
CA VAL A 76 0.06 4.29 2.24
C VAL A 76 -0.47 3.23 3.19
N ILE A 77 -1.07 2.19 2.61
CA ILE A 77 -1.46 0.99 3.36
C ILE A 77 -0.37 -0.04 3.13
N VAL A 78 0.15 -0.57 4.21
CA VAL A 78 1.24 -1.53 4.19
C VAL A 78 0.68 -2.95 4.26
N GLY A 79 1.13 -3.81 3.34
CA GLY A 79 0.77 -5.23 3.34
C GLY A 79 2.00 -6.08 3.59
N SER A 80 1.86 -7.15 4.38
CA SER A 80 2.97 -8.07 4.64
C SER A 80 2.48 -9.39 5.20
N ALA A 81 3.20 -10.46 4.89
CA ALA A 81 2.97 -11.76 5.49
C ALA A 81 3.52 -11.83 6.91
N ASP A 82 4.49 -10.96 7.20
CA ASP A 82 5.18 -10.94 8.48
C ASP A 82 5.04 -9.55 9.11
N ILE A 83 3.97 -9.36 9.89
CA ILE A 83 3.78 -8.12 10.63
C ILE A 83 4.20 -8.35 12.07
N GLN A 84 5.52 -8.38 12.28
CA GLN A 84 6.09 -8.37 13.61
C GLN A 84 6.06 -6.94 14.16
N SER A 85 6.11 -6.84 15.47
CA SER A 85 6.05 -5.55 16.17
C SER A 85 7.07 -4.55 15.66
N SER A 86 8.31 -4.99 15.42
CA SER A 86 9.38 -4.11 14.96
C SER A 86 9.13 -3.57 13.56
N THR A 87 8.65 -4.41 12.64
CA THR A 87 8.31 -4.00 11.27
C THR A 87 7.15 -3.00 11.29
N ARG A 88 6.16 -3.28 12.11
CA ARG A 88 5.00 -2.41 12.27
C ARG A 88 5.38 -1.06 12.83
N GLU A 89 6.26 -1.04 13.84
CA GLU A 89 6.76 0.21 14.42
C GLU A 89 7.51 1.05 13.38
N LEU A 90 8.33 0.42 12.54
CA LEU A 90 9.03 1.12 11.47
C LEU A 90 8.06 1.72 10.45
N ALA A 91 7.02 0.98 10.10
CA ALA A 91 6.01 1.47 9.16
C ALA A 91 5.21 2.63 9.77
N GLU A 92 4.84 2.53 11.03
CA GLU A 92 4.15 3.62 11.73
C GLU A 92 5.01 4.87 11.79
N ALA A 93 6.29 4.70 12.13
CA ALA A 93 7.24 5.81 12.17
C ALA A 93 7.42 6.45 10.79
N GLY A 94 7.30 5.65 9.72
CA GLY A 94 7.37 6.15 8.35
C GLY A 94 6.08 6.82 7.87
N GLY A 95 5.02 6.79 8.67
CA GLY A 95 3.76 7.45 8.35
C GLY A 95 2.76 6.59 7.59
N ALA A 96 2.82 5.26 7.74
CA ALA A 96 1.83 4.37 7.13
C ALA A 96 0.44 4.69 7.65
N SER A 97 -0.54 4.68 6.75
CA SER A 97 -1.94 4.99 7.08
C SER A 97 -2.71 3.77 7.55
N GLY A 98 -2.25 2.57 7.23
CA GLY A 98 -2.91 1.34 7.64
C GLY A 98 -2.05 0.11 7.35
N PHE A 99 -2.52 -1.03 7.83
CA PHE A 99 -1.83 -2.32 7.71
C PHE A 99 -2.82 -3.41 7.33
N VAL A 100 -2.41 -4.30 6.44
CA VAL A 100 -3.19 -5.50 6.09
C VAL A 100 -2.27 -6.70 6.08
N ASN A 101 -2.63 -7.75 6.83
CA ASN A 101 -1.90 -9.01 6.83
C ASN A 101 -2.20 -9.81 5.57
N LYS A 102 -1.18 -10.44 4.99
CA LYS A 102 -1.39 -11.49 3.99
C LYS A 102 -1.83 -12.78 4.68
N PRO A 103 -2.63 -13.61 4.07
CA PRO A 103 -3.20 -13.45 2.73
C PRO A 103 -4.28 -12.35 2.69
N PHE A 104 -4.35 -11.65 1.57
CA PHE A 104 -5.33 -10.59 1.38
C PHE A 104 -6.72 -11.18 1.15
N THR A 105 -7.69 -10.70 1.92
CA THR A 105 -9.11 -11.04 1.71
C THR A 105 -9.88 -9.75 1.46
N SER A 106 -11.04 -9.86 0.80
CA SER A 106 -11.88 -8.69 0.50
C SER A 106 -12.24 -7.93 1.77
N ASP A 107 -12.65 -8.66 2.81
CA ASP A 107 -13.09 -8.03 4.07
C ASP A 107 -11.98 -7.19 4.69
N LYS A 108 -10.77 -7.75 4.82
CA LYS A 108 -9.65 -7.04 5.43
C LYS A 108 -9.22 -5.84 4.59
N VAL A 109 -9.05 -6.06 3.28
CA VAL A 109 -8.55 -5.02 2.38
C VAL A 109 -9.54 -3.86 2.29
N LEU A 110 -10.80 -4.14 2.06
CA LEU A 110 -11.81 -3.09 1.88
C LEU A 110 -12.09 -2.35 3.18
N SER A 111 -12.04 -3.05 4.32
CA SER A 111 -12.22 -2.43 5.63
C SER A 111 -11.15 -1.37 5.89
N VAL A 112 -9.87 -1.73 5.72
CA VAL A 112 -8.76 -0.79 5.92
C VAL A 112 -8.79 0.32 4.88
N LEU A 113 -9.03 -0.02 3.61
CA LEU A 113 -9.11 0.95 2.54
C LEU A 113 -10.15 2.03 2.82
N ASN A 114 -11.35 1.62 3.19
CA ASN A 114 -12.44 2.56 3.44
C ASN A 114 -12.13 3.49 4.61
N LEU A 115 -11.52 2.96 5.67
CA LEU A 115 -11.12 3.79 6.81
C LEU A 115 -10.08 4.83 6.39
N VAL A 116 -9.08 4.44 5.62
CA VAL A 116 -8.03 5.35 5.18
C VAL A 116 -8.59 6.41 4.23
N LEU A 117 -9.44 6.02 3.29
CA LEU A 117 -10.05 6.97 2.34
C LEU A 117 -10.98 7.97 3.04
N GLN A 118 -11.55 7.58 4.17
CA GLN A 118 -12.38 8.48 4.99
C GLN A 118 -11.55 9.39 5.90
N GLY A 119 -10.22 9.29 5.81
CA GLY A 119 -9.33 10.09 6.63
C GLY A 119 -9.05 9.52 8.01
N GLY A 120 -9.40 8.24 8.23
CA GLY A 120 -9.08 7.56 9.48
C GLY A 120 -7.58 7.31 9.59
N ALA A 121 -7.01 7.57 10.78
CA ALA A 121 -5.62 7.25 11.07
C ALA A 121 -5.54 5.86 11.70
N ASP A 122 -4.39 5.20 11.48
CA ASP A 122 -4.06 3.92 12.13
C ASP A 122 -5.08 2.80 11.89
N ALA A 123 -5.59 2.71 10.67
CA ALA A 123 -6.45 1.60 10.27
C ALA A 123 -5.63 0.31 10.25
N ILE A 124 -6.08 -0.70 11.01
CA ILE A 124 -5.36 -1.96 11.16
C ILE A 124 -6.33 -3.13 10.97
N ASP A 125 -5.85 -4.13 10.23
CA ASP A 125 -6.62 -5.36 10.06
C ASP A 125 -5.72 -6.58 9.80
#